data_1a3f7a6839fa3acf473651808f3befe4
#
_entry.id   1a3f7a6839fa3acf473651808f3befe4
#
_cell.length_a   1.000
_cell.length_b   1.000
_cell.length_c   1.000
_cell.angle_alpha   90.00
_cell.angle_beta   90.00
_cell.angle_gamma   90.00
#
_symmetry.space_group_name_H-M   'P 1'
#
loop_
_entity.id
_entity.type
_entity.pdbx_description
1 polymer ?
#
loop_
_entity_poly.entity_id
_entity_poly.type
_entity_poly.pdbx_seq_one_letter_code
_entity_poly.pdbx_strand_id
1 'polypeptide(L)'
;FGIGRRSEAEGRELCKIAYPITYSAEDLDFFSGAGLYDSYSAKKDNDKKTIENAIRKVWASLWNWRAFDERSYFKIDHRSCAMGILVHRSFPDEDANGVLVTRNLYNQNPGFIINVQYKEYSIVFPEPGILHDQIMLFAWSINPEQNFTPEYLSFSNVPALNGERVLSDAELEELGDYCMMIKNYYYNNVPHSCNCPFIDFGLDIEFKVDSEVSPRKIYIKQVRPYL
;
A
#
# COMPACT_ATOMS: atom_id res chain seq x y z
N PHE A 1 20.20 -28.24 14.18
CA PHE A 1 19.84 -28.23 15.61
C PHE A 1 19.73 -26.80 16.07
N GLY A 2 18.57 -26.40 16.62
CA GLY A 2 18.36 -25.12 17.28
C GLY A 2 17.38 -24.23 16.54
N ILE A 3 16.10 -24.64 16.49
CA ILE A 3 14.98 -23.74 16.23
C ILE A 3 14.86 -22.89 17.48
N GLY A 4 15.41 -21.69 17.44
CA GLY A 4 15.19 -20.68 18.48
C GLY A 4 13.72 -20.33 18.53
N ARG A 5 12.99 -20.82 19.56
CA ARG A 5 11.69 -20.29 19.94
C ARG A 5 11.87 -18.82 20.26
N ARG A 6 11.33 -17.93 19.41
CA ARG A 6 11.15 -16.54 19.79
C ARG A 6 10.23 -16.54 21.02
N SER A 7 10.66 -15.85 22.06
CA SER A 7 9.95 -15.77 23.33
C SER A 7 8.57 -15.17 23.11
N GLU A 8 7.53 -15.84 23.59
CA GLU A 8 6.12 -15.37 23.65
C GLU A 8 5.90 -14.10 24.50
N ALA A 9 6.94 -13.33 24.80
CA ALA A 9 6.91 -12.21 25.74
C ALA A 9 6.79 -10.82 25.11
N GLU A 10 6.73 -10.67 23.78
CA GLU A 10 6.43 -9.38 23.15
C GLU A 10 4.96 -9.37 22.73
N GLY A 11 4.15 -8.59 23.43
CA GLY A 11 2.72 -8.45 23.17
C GLY A 11 2.43 -8.22 21.68
N ARG A 12 1.46 -8.96 21.14
CA ARG A 12 1.07 -8.87 19.71
C ARG A 12 0.71 -7.43 19.37
N GLU A 13 1.18 -6.98 18.21
CA GLU A 13 0.82 -5.70 17.67
C GLU A 13 -0.69 -5.68 17.36
N LEU A 14 -1.46 -4.81 18.04
CA LEU A 14 -2.91 -4.79 17.94
C LEU A 14 -3.44 -4.04 16.73
N CYS A 15 -2.77 -2.94 16.41
CA CYS A 15 -3.20 -2.08 15.31
C CYS A 15 -2.04 -1.23 14.81
N LYS A 16 -2.12 -0.85 13.56
CA LYS A 16 -1.33 0.22 12.97
C LYS A 16 -2.21 1.45 12.85
N ILE A 17 -1.73 2.58 13.31
CA ILE A 17 -2.42 3.85 13.19
C ILE A 17 -1.74 4.58 12.04
N ALA A 18 -2.45 4.70 10.95
CA ALA A 18 -1.98 5.31 9.72
C ALA A 18 -2.73 6.60 9.40
N TYR A 19 -2.27 7.31 8.48
CA TYR A 19 -2.54 8.64 7.95
C TYR A 19 -3.97 9.14 7.90
N PRO A 20 -4.08 10.45 7.67
CA PRO A 20 -5.36 11.11 7.57
C PRO A 20 -6.09 10.74 6.29
N ILE A 21 -7.35 10.46 6.45
CA ILE A 21 -8.32 10.64 5.39
C ILE A 21 -9.00 11.95 5.74
N THR A 22 -8.49 13.07 5.27
CA THR A 22 -9.30 14.27 4.98
C THR A 22 -8.50 15.50 4.63
N TYR A 23 -8.84 16.03 3.56
CA TYR A 23 -9.10 17.40 3.13
C TYR A 23 -8.00 18.47 3.16
N SER A 24 -6.90 18.41 3.84
CA SER A 24 -6.22 19.70 3.88
C SER A 24 -4.72 19.72 3.56
N ALA A 25 -4.05 18.58 3.46
CA ALA A 25 -2.61 18.65 3.23
C ALA A 25 -1.91 17.35 2.80
N GLU A 26 -2.61 16.38 2.19
CA GLU A 26 -1.95 15.18 1.68
C GLU A 26 -2.08 15.02 0.17
N ASP A 27 -3.31 15.12 -0.38
CA ASP A 27 -3.57 14.93 -1.80
C ASP A 27 -4.37 16.13 -2.34
N LEU A 28 -3.70 17.24 -2.61
CA LEU A 28 -4.23 18.38 -3.32
C LEU A 28 -3.84 18.27 -4.80
N ASP A 29 -4.59 18.92 -5.70
CA ASP A 29 -4.32 18.92 -7.14
C ASP A 29 -2.88 19.30 -7.53
N PHE A 30 -2.18 20.00 -6.64
CA PHE A 30 -0.81 20.51 -6.84
C PHE A 30 0.16 20.08 -5.73
N PHE A 31 -0.25 19.25 -4.78
CA PHE A 31 0.56 18.87 -3.62
C PHE A 31 0.30 17.42 -3.24
N SER A 32 1.36 16.63 -3.15
CA SER A 32 1.31 15.28 -2.60
C SER A 32 2.04 15.22 -1.27
N GLY A 33 1.31 14.91 -0.22
CA GLY A 33 1.86 14.69 1.13
C GLY A 33 2.41 13.29 1.36
N ALA A 34 2.55 12.49 0.31
CA ALA A 34 3.03 11.13 0.41
C ALA A 34 4.38 11.03 1.14
N GLY A 35 4.44 10.22 2.19
CA GLY A 35 5.66 10.03 2.98
C GLY A 35 6.05 11.19 3.90
N LEU A 36 5.26 12.25 3.98
CA LEU A 36 5.54 13.37 4.88
C LEU A 36 5.18 13.09 6.33
N TYR A 37 4.15 12.27 6.55
CA TYR A 37 3.62 11.98 7.87
C TYR A 37 4.04 10.60 8.37
N ASP A 38 3.91 10.37 9.66
CA ASP A 38 4.37 9.14 10.28
C ASP A 38 3.18 8.25 10.68
N SER A 39 3.32 6.94 10.53
CA SER A 39 2.41 5.93 11.06
C SER A 39 3.02 5.23 12.25
N TYR A 40 2.19 4.86 13.23
CA TYR A 40 2.65 4.22 14.47
C TYR A 40 1.83 2.99 14.80
N SER A 41 2.51 1.96 15.31
CA SER A 41 1.87 0.75 15.81
C SER A 41 1.57 0.87 17.30
N ALA A 42 0.41 0.34 17.71
CA ALA A 42 0.10 0.10 19.11
C ALA A 42 0.19 -1.38 19.45
N LYS A 43 0.62 -1.71 20.67
CA LYS A 43 0.75 -3.08 21.16
C LYS A 43 -0.06 -3.25 22.44
N LYS A 44 -0.71 -4.42 22.59
CA LYS A 44 -1.34 -4.82 23.83
C LYS A 44 -0.25 -5.04 24.88
N ASP A 45 -0.58 -4.67 26.12
CA ASP A 45 0.31 -4.89 27.27
C ASP A 45 1.69 -4.21 27.15
N ASN A 46 1.75 -3.06 26.47
CA ASN A 46 2.95 -2.24 26.33
C ASN A 46 2.65 -0.79 26.65
N ASP A 47 3.04 -0.33 27.82
CA ASP A 47 2.74 1.02 28.34
C ASP A 47 3.33 2.16 27.47
N LYS A 48 4.35 1.89 26.66
CA LYS A 48 4.98 2.86 25.77
C LYS A 48 4.35 2.90 24.38
N LYS A 49 3.70 1.81 23.97
CA LYS A 49 3.07 1.65 22.66
C LYS A 49 1.55 1.56 22.75
N THR A 50 0.95 2.39 23.60
CA THR A 50 -0.50 2.45 23.72
C THR A 50 -1.14 3.10 22.50
N ILE A 51 -2.44 2.87 22.29
CA ILE A 51 -3.21 3.48 21.20
C ILE A 51 -3.16 5.00 21.31
N GLU A 52 -3.34 5.55 22.54
CA GLU A 52 -3.30 6.99 22.78
C GLU A 52 -1.94 7.61 22.41
N ASN A 53 -0.86 6.92 22.78
CA ASN A 53 0.48 7.40 22.45
C ASN A 53 0.74 7.35 20.93
N ALA A 54 0.25 6.31 20.25
CA ALA A 54 0.36 6.21 18.80
C ALA A 54 -0.44 7.32 18.10
N ILE A 55 -1.68 7.58 18.53
CA ILE A 55 -2.53 8.68 18.04
C ILE A 55 -1.83 10.03 18.20
N ARG A 56 -1.32 10.32 19.40
CA ARG A 56 -0.60 11.58 19.67
C ARG A 56 0.61 11.77 18.77
N LYS A 57 1.36 10.69 18.51
CA LYS A 57 2.53 10.74 17.63
C LYS A 57 2.15 10.96 16.17
N VAL A 58 1.06 10.32 15.69
CA VAL A 58 0.53 10.56 14.35
C VAL A 58 0.15 12.03 14.21
N TRP A 59 -0.61 12.61 15.15
CA TRP A 59 -0.94 14.03 15.12
C TRP A 59 0.30 14.94 15.20
N ALA A 60 1.30 14.56 16.00
CA ALA A 60 2.54 15.33 16.10
C ALA A 60 3.32 15.34 14.79
N SER A 61 3.20 14.28 13.96
CA SER A 61 3.88 14.20 12.68
C SER A 61 3.41 15.26 11.67
N LEU A 62 2.21 15.83 11.87
CA LEU A 62 1.76 16.99 11.10
C LEU A 62 2.74 18.16 11.20
N TRP A 63 3.47 18.27 12.30
CA TRP A 63 4.41 19.34 12.61
C TRP A 63 5.87 18.92 12.49
N ASN A 64 6.16 17.74 11.94
CA ASN A 64 7.54 17.37 11.64
C ASN A 64 8.13 18.32 10.59
N TRP A 65 9.47 18.44 10.58
CA TRP A 65 10.17 19.42 9.71
C TRP A 65 9.85 19.19 8.23
N ARG A 66 9.84 17.96 7.77
CA ARG A 66 9.57 17.65 6.34
C ARG A 66 8.19 18.16 5.93
N ALA A 67 7.16 17.83 6.71
CA ALA A 67 5.80 18.23 6.43
C ALA A 67 5.61 19.75 6.53
N PHE A 68 6.29 20.39 7.47
CA PHE A 68 6.24 21.83 7.62
C PHE A 68 6.91 22.55 6.45
N ASP A 69 8.11 22.13 6.07
CA ASP A 69 8.90 22.74 5.00
C ASP A 69 8.20 22.59 3.64
N GLU A 70 7.71 21.39 3.33
CA GLU A 70 6.98 21.11 2.09
C GLU A 70 5.70 21.95 1.97
N ARG A 71 4.88 22.00 3.03
CA ARG A 71 3.71 22.89 3.04
C ARG A 71 4.07 24.36 2.89
N SER A 72 5.20 24.79 3.48
CA SER A 72 5.69 26.18 3.32
C SER A 72 6.04 26.47 1.87
N TYR A 73 6.72 25.54 1.19
CA TYR A 73 7.06 25.66 -0.22
C TYR A 73 5.82 25.83 -1.10
N PHE A 74 4.79 24.99 -0.87
CA PHE A 74 3.51 25.07 -1.57
C PHE A 74 2.56 26.15 -1.04
N LYS A 75 2.96 26.96 -0.08
CA LYS A 75 2.17 28.05 0.52
C LYS A 75 0.85 27.60 1.14
N ILE A 76 0.82 26.39 1.70
CA ILE A 76 -0.33 25.84 2.41
C ILE A 76 -0.36 26.42 3.82
N ASP A 77 -1.50 26.98 4.24
CA ASP A 77 -1.64 27.52 5.61
C ASP A 77 -1.60 26.38 6.64
N HIS A 78 -0.56 26.33 7.43
CA HIS A 78 -0.37 25.32 8.47
C HIS A 78 -1.49 25.25 9.50
N ARG A 79 -2.17 26.38 9.76
CA ARG A 79 -3.27 26.44 10.75
C ARG A 79 -4.56 25.87 10.23
N SER A 80 -4.73 25.77 8.93
CA SER A 80 -5.87 25.15 8.30
C SER A 80 -5.70 23.63 8.13
N CYS A 81 -4.50 23.11 8.40
CA CYS A 81 -4.21 21.69 8.28
C CYS A 81 -4.79 20.91 9.46
N ALA A 82 -5.55 19.88 9.15
CA ALA A 82 -6.07 18.91 10.12
C ALA A 82 -5.68 17.50 9.70
N MET A 83 -5.59 16.60 10.67
CA MET A 83 -5.20 15.22 10.45
C MET A 83 -6.27 14.27 10.99
N GLY A 84 -6.98 13.58 10.11
CA GLY A 84 -7.79 12.42 10.45
C GLY A 84 -6.91 11.23 10.77
N ILE A 85 -7.41 10.24 11.48
CA ILE A 85 -6.66 9.03 11.85
C ILE A 85 -7.44 7.80 11.42
N LEU A 86 -6.77 6.94 10.66
CA LEU A 86 -7.25 5.59 10.38
C LEU A 86 -6.57 4.62 11.33
N VAL A 87 -7.38 3.87 12.08
CA VAL A 87 -6.90 2.77 12.92
C VAL A 87 -7.31 1.45 12.28
N HIS A 88 -6.35 0.60 11.99
CA HIS A 88 -6.62 -0.72 11.42
C HIS A 88 -5.75 -1.79 12.09
N ARG A 89 -6.11 -3.06 11.92
CA ARG A 89 -5.30 -4.15 12.46
C ARG A 89 -3.87 -4.10 11.89
N SER A 90 -2.92 -4.49 12.68
CA SER A 90 -1.57 -4.77 12.23
C SER A 90 -1.53 -6.10 11.46
N PHE A 91 -0.53 -6.24 10.62
CA PHE A 91 -0.20 -7.46 9.89
C PHE A 91 1.23 -7.85 10.27
N PRO A 92 1.45 -8.34 11.50
CA PRO A 92 2.74 -8.87 11.86
C PRO A 92 2.98 -10.15 11.07
N ASP A 93 4.17 -10.31 10.53
CA ASP A 93 4.57 -11.50 9.77
C ASP A 93 3.74 -11.72 8.48
N GLU A 94 3.29 -10.65 7.81
CA GLU A 94 2.64 -10.75 6.50
C GLU A 94 3.42 -11.63 5.52
N ASP A 95 2.71 -12.33 4.63
CA ASP A 95 3.35 -13.18 3.61
C ASP A 95 3.89 -12.38 2.44
N ALA A 96 3.23 -11.27 2.11
CA ALA A 96 3.67 -10.34 1.09
C ALA A 96 3.11 -8.93 1.33
N ASN A 97 3.81 -7.94 0.78
CA ASN A 97 3.33 -6.57 0.67
C ASN A 97 3.53 -6.05 -0.74
N GLY A 98 2.65 -5.16 -1.19
CA GLY A 98 2.69 -4.67 -2.56
C GLY A 98 2.13 -3.28 -2.71
N VAL A 99 2.57 -2.64 -3.79
CA VAL A 99 2.00 -1.40 -4.32
C VAL A 99 1.65 -1.60 -5.77
N LEU A 100 0.57 -0.99 -6.21
CA LEU A 100 0.17 -1.08 -7.61
C LEU A 100 -0.45 0.23 -8.09
N VAL A 101 -0.30 0.47 -9.40
CA VAL A 101 -0.99 1.55 -10.11
C VAL A 101 -2.01 0.92 -11.05
N THR A 102 -3.28 1.35 -10.95
CA THR A 102 -4.36 0.84 -11.80
C THR A 102 -4.38 1.44 -13.21
N ARG A 103 -3.20 1.70 -13.73
CA ARG A 103 -2.94 2.22 -15.07
C ARG A 103 -1.66 1.62 -15.62
N ASN A 104 -1.65 1.31 -16.91
CA ASN A 104 -0.42 0.95 -17.60
C ASN A 104 0.40 2.22 -17.87
N LEU A 105 1.58 2.31 -17.24
CA LEU A 105 2.47 3.48 -17.36
C LEU A 105 3.41 3.39 -18.57
N TYR A 106 3.46 2.25 -19.28
CA TYR A 106 4.37 2.03 -20.40
C TYR A 106 3.72 2.23 -21.76
N ASN A 107 2.42 1.91 -21.87
CA ASN A 107 1.67 2.03 -23.12
C ASN A 107 0.17 2.18 -22.84
N GLN A 108 -0.64 2.24 -23.90
CA GLN A 108 -2.09 2.44 -23.82
C GLN A 108 -2.91 1.16 -23.65
N ASN A 109 -2.29 0.00 -23.49
CA ASN A 109 -3.03 -1.24 -23.25
C ASN A 109 -3.64 -1.21 -21.85
N PRO A 110 -4.90 -1.67 -21.68
CA PRO A 110 -5.51 -1.79 -20.37
C PRO A 110 -4.71 -2.71 -19.46
N GLY A 111 -4.33 -2.22 -18.28
CA GLY A 111 -3.56 -3.03 -17.34
C GLY A 111 -3.11 -2.26 -16.11
N PHE A 112 -2.55 -2.98 -15.17
CA PHE A 112 -2.05 -2.50 -13.88
C PHE A 112 -0.57 -2.81 -13.75
N ILE A 113 0.18 -1.93 -13.12
CA ILE A 113 1.57 -2.19 -12.75
C ILE A 113 1.60 -2.55 -11.27
N ILE A 114 2.09 -3.74 -10.97
CA ILE A 114 2.18 -4.29 -9.63
C ILE A 114 3.64 -4.47 -9.26
N ASN A 115 4.04 -3.94 -8.10
CA ASN A 115 5.30 -4.27 -7.46
C ASN A 115 4.96 -4.99 -6.14
N VAL A 116 5.45 -6.20 -5.97
CA VAL A 116 5.16 -7.01 -4.79
C VAL A 116 6.42 -7.70 -4.28
N GLN A 117 6.55 -7.75 -2.95
CA GLN A 117 7.70 -8.34 -2.29
C GLN A 117 7.27 -9.30 -1.19
N TYR A 118 8.13 -10.29 -0.96
CA TYR A 118 7.96 -11.31 0.04
C TYR A 118 8.08 -10.72 1.45
N LYS A 119 7.15 -11.06 2.34
CA LYS A 119 7.10 -10.61 3.74
C LYS A 119 7.24 -9.10 3.90
N GLU A 120 7.98 -8.67 4.92
CA GLU A 120 8.18 -7.26 5.29
C GLU A 120 9.32 -6.56 4.50
N TYR A 121 9.91 -7.21 3.47
CA TYR A 121 10.90 -6.54 2.64
C TYR A 121 10.31 -5.30 1.96
N SER A 122 11.02 -4.17 2.10
CA SER A 122 10.51 -2.90 1.60
C SER A 122 10.50 -2.86 0.07
N ILE A 123 9.38 -2.41 -0.50
CA ILE A 123 9.27 -2.12 -1.94
C ILE A 123 9.72 -0.70 -2.24
N VAL A 124 9.40 0.25 -1.34
CA VAL A 124 9.66 1.68 -1.55
C VAL A 124 11.14 2.01 -1.34
N PHE A 125 11.78 1.33 -0.37
CA PHE A 125 13.20 1.47 -0.08
C PHE A 125 13.85 0.08 0.02
N PRO A 126 14.01 -0.62 -1.12
CA PRO A 126 14.60 -1.95 -1.12
C PRO A 126 16.05 -1.90 -0.66
N GLU A 127 16.48 -2.95 0.02
CA GLU A 127 17.90 -3.12 0.34
C GLU A 127 18.72 -3.24 -0.97
N PRO A 128 19.97 -2.75 -0.99
CA PRO A 128 20.80 -2.83 -2.19
C PRO A 128 20.94 -4.27 -2.69
N GLY A 129 20.59 -4.48 -3.96
CA GLY A 129 20.64 -5.78 -4.62
C GLY A 129 19.42 -6.67 -4.42
N ILE A 130 18.43 -6.26 -3.62
CA ILE A 130 17.16 -6.97 -3.49
C ILE A 130 16.20 -6.50 -4.58
N LEU A 131 15.71 -7.44 -5.39
CA LEU A 131 14.70 -7.25 -6.41
C LEU A 131 13.34 -7.73 -5.88
N HIS A 132 12.28 -7.17 -6.42
CA HIS A 132 10.89 -7.57 -6.17
C HIS A 132 10.25 -8.12 -7.45
N ASP A 133 9.13 -8.82 -7.33
CA ASP A 133 8.32 -9.12 -8.51
C ASP A 133 7.70 -7.82 -9.01
N GLN A 134 7.99 -7.49 -10.28
CA GLN A 134 7.31 -6.42 -11.00
C GLN A 134 6.49 -7.04 -12.11
N ILE A 135 5.20 -6.76 -12.11
CA ILE A 135 4.22 -7.42 -12.96
C ILE A 135 3.40 -6.37 -13.69
N MET A 136 3.31 -6.51 -15.02
CA MET A 136 2.25 -5.91 -15.79
C MET A 136 1.08 -6.89 -15.83
N LEU A 137 -0.03 -6.53 -15.20
CA LEU A 137 -1.24 -7.31 -15.20
C LEU A 137 -2.21 -6.72 -16.23
N PHE A 138 -2.28 -7.29 -17.42
CA PHE A 138 -3.18 -6.84 -18.46
C PHE A 138 -4.63 -7.19 -18.12
N ALA A 139 -5.53 -6.23 -18.28
CA ALA A 139 -6.97 -6.40 -18.05
C ALA A 139 -7.66 -7.05 -19.26
N TRP A 140 -7.11 -8.14 -19.74
CA TRP A 140 -7.64 -9.02 -20.78
C TRP A 140 -6.94 -10.38 -20.71
N SER A 141 -7.61 -11.44 -21.14
CA SER A 141 -7.01 -12.77 -21.28
C SER A 141 -7.54 -13.49 -22.53
N ILE A 142 -6.68 -14.31 -23.12
CA ILE A 142 -7.09 -15.28 -24.15
C ILE A 142 -7.69 -16.55 -23.53
N ASN A 143 -7.46 -16.79 -22.25
CA ASN A 143 -8.08 -17.87 -21.49
C ASN A 143 -9.46 -17.42 -21.02
N PRO A 144 -10.56 -18.06 -21.44
CA PRO A 144 -11.93 -17.66 -21.07
C PRO A 144 -12.24 -17.84 -19.56
N GLU A 145 -11.38 -18.54 -18.83
CA GLU A 145 -11.51 -18.73 -17.37
C GLU A 145 -10.78 -17.65 -16.56
N GLN A 146 -10.09 -16.74 -17.23
CA GLN A 146 -9.30 -15.65 -16.60
C GLN A 146 -9.70 -14.30 -17.19
N ASN A 147 -9.71 -13.27 -16.34
CA ASN A 147 -9.93 -11.88 -16.76
C ASN A 147 -8.62 -11.15 -17.03
N PHE A 148 -7.51 -11.64 -16.50
CA PHE A 148 -6.21 -10.98 -16.54
C PHE A 148 -5.10 -11.86 -17.07
N THR A 149 -4.09 -11.22 -17.67
CA THR A 149 -2.86 -11.88 -18.13
C THR A 149 -1.64 -11.22 -17.48
N PRO A 150 -0.86 -11.93 -16.66
CA PRO A 150 0.35 -11.39 -16.07
C PRO A 150 1.55 -11.49 -17.04
N GLU A 151 2.32 -10.41 -17.11
CA GLU A 151 3.65 -10.38 -17.70
C GLU A 151 4.66 -9.92 -16.64
N TYR A 152 5.64 -10.76 -16.33
CA TYR A 152 6.65 -10.45 -15.32
C TYR A 152 7.80 -9.66 -15.95
N LEU A 153 8.02 -8.45 -15.45
CA LEU A 153 9.10 -7.57 -15.86
C LEU A 153 10.38 -7.83 -15.04
N SER A 154 10.22 -8.21 -13.78
CA SER A 154 11.30 -8.70 -12.92
C SER A 154 10.78 -9.73 -11.92
N PHE A 155 11.71 -10.47 -11.31
CA PHE A 155 11.40 -11.47 -10.29
C PHE A 155 12.12 -11.13 -9.00
N SER A 156 11.47 -11.42 -7.87
CA SER A 156 12.11 -11.32 -6.56
C SER A 156 13.28 -12.30 -6.47
N ASN A 157 14.39 -11.78 -5.95
CA ASN A 157 15.59 -12.58 -5.71
C ASN A 157 15.79 -12.92 -4.23
N VAL A 158 14.75 -12.78 -3.41
CA VAL A 158 14.79 -13.15 -1.99
C VAL A 158 15.03 -14.66 -1.88
N PRO A 159 16.11 -15.11 -1.22
CA PRO A 159 16.47 -16.54 -1.18
C PRO A 159 15.40 -17.46 -0.61
N ALA A 160 14.55 -16.95 0.29
CA ALA A 160 13.49 -17.73 0.92
C ALA A 160 12.39 -18.16 -0.07
N LEU A 161 12.25 -17.49 -1.22
CA LEU A 161 11.31 -17.86 -2.28
C LEU A 161 11.80 -19.03 -3.14
N ASN A 162 13.11 -19.38 -3.09
CA ASN A 162 13.68 -20.43 -3.93
C ASN A 162 13.39 -20.28 -5.44
N GLY A 163 13.23 -19.03 -5.91
CA GLY A 163 12.86 -18.72 -7.29
C GLY A 163 11.36 -18.81 -7.60
N GLU A 164 10.52 -19.05 -6.60
CA GLU A 164 9.07 -18.99 -6.72
C GLU A 164 8.58 -17.53 -6.79
N ARG A 165 7.39 -17.32 -7.33
CA ARG A 165 6.71 -16.03 -7.40
C ARG A 165 6.14 -15.65 -6.05
N VAL A 166 6.05 -14.35 -5.78
CA VAL A 166 5.47 -13.84 -4.52
C VAL A 166 3.96 -14.07 -4.48
N LEU A 167 3.28 -13.88 -5.60
CA LEU A 167 1.83 -14.13 -5.77
C LEU A 167 1.59 -15.29 -6.75
N SER A 168 0.59 -16.09 -6.44
CA SER A 168 0.04 -17.09 -7.37
C SER A 168 -0.82 -16.44 -8.46
N ASP A 169 -1.06 -17.15 -9.56
CA ASP A 169 -1.93 -16.68 -10.63
C ASP A 169 -3.37 -16.43 -10.12
N ALA A 170 -3.87 -17.23 -9.19
CA ALA A 170 -5.19 -17.03 -8.56
C ALA A 170 -5.24 -15.75 -7.71
N GLU A 171 -4.16 -15.43 -6.98
CA GLU A 171 -4.06 -14.19 -6.21
C GLU A 171 -3.93 -12.96 -7.12
N LEU A 172 -3.26 -13.07 -8.26
CA LEU A 172 -3.20 -12.00 -9.26
C LEU A 172 -4.58 -11.74 -9.89
N GLU A 173 -5.34 -12.80 -10.16
CA GLU A 173 -6.72 -12.68 -10.66
C GLU A 173 -7.61 -11.98 -9.63
N GLU A 174 -7.59 -12.43 -8.35
CA GLU A 174 -8.34 -11.81 -7.26
C GLU A 174 -7.95 -10.34 -7.06
N LEU A 175 -6.65 -10.02 -7.06
CA LEU A 175 -6.16 -8.66 -6.93
C LEU A 175 -6.61 -7.78 -8.10
N GLY A 176 -6.58 -8.30 -9.32
CA GLY A 176 -7.05 -7.64 -10.53
C GLY A 176 -8.55 -7.27 -10.43
N ASP A 177 -9.37 -8.20 -9.97
CA ASP A 177 -10.81 -7.98 -9.75
C ASP A 177 -11.06 -6.89 -8.70
N TYR A 178 -10.35 -6.91 -7.56
CA TYR A 178 -10.45 -5.87 -6.54
C TYR A 178 -10.07 -4.50 -7.11
N CYS A 179 -8.96 -4.44 -7.84
CA CYS A 179 -8.48 -3.20 -8.43
C CYS A 179 -9.44 -2.64 -9.48
N MET A 180 -10.03 -3.49 -10.32
CA MET A 180 -11.03 -3.08 -11.31
C MET A 180 -12.29 -2.56 -10.63
N MET A 181 -12.76 -3.21 -9.59
CA MET A 181 -13.93 -2.79 -8.81
C MET A 181 -13.68 -1.43 -8.14
N ILE A 182 -12.52 -1.27 -7.49
CA ILE A 182 -12.12 -0.03 -6.81
C ILE A 182 -11.96 1.11 -7.82
N LYS A 183 -11.26 0.88 -8.93
CA LYS A 183 -11.06 1.87 -9.99
C LYS A 183 -12.40 2.34 -10.56
N ASN A 184 -13.31 1.42 -10.83
CA ASN A 184 -14.64 1.74 -11.35
C ASN A 184 -15.45 2.57 -10.35
N TYR A 185 -15.39 2.22 -9.06
CA TYR A 185 -16.06 2.99 -8.00
C TYR A 185 -15.52 4.42 -7.90
N TYR A 186 -14.20 4.57 -7.83
CA TYR A 186 -13.56 5.89 -7.74
C TYR A 186 -13.86 6.76 -8.94
N TYR A 187 -13.71 6.23 -10.15
CA TYR A 187 -13.96 6.96 -11.38
C TYR A 187 -15.40 7.51 -11.49
N ASN A 188 -16.39 6.75 -11.02
CA ASN A 188 -17.79 7.12 -11.16
C ASN A 188 -18.37 7.87 -9.95
N ASN A 189 -17.78 7.73 -8.75
CA ASN A 189 -18.44 8.19 -7.53
C ASN A 189 -17.58 9.14 -6.66
N VAL A 190 -16.27 9.17 -6.88
CA VAL A 190 -15.38 10.04 -6.10
C VAL A 190 -14.99 11.24 -6.95
N PRO A 191 -15.19 12.48 -6.46
CA PRO A 191 -14.74 13.66 -7.19
C PRO A 191 -13.22 13.58 -7.46
N HIS A 192 -12.82 13.79 -8.71
CA HIS A 192 -11.43 13.83 -9.13
C HIS A 192 -11.21 14.90 -10.21
N SER A 193 -10.02 15.46 -10.25
CA SER A 193 -9.65 16.52 -11.21
C SER A 193 -9.29 15.97 -12.60
N CYS A 194 -9.15 14.63 -12.73
CA CYS A 194 -8.81 14.01 -14.00
C CYS A 194 -9.97 14.13 -14.99
N ASN A 195 -9.79 14.95 -16.02
CA ASN A 195 -10.66 14.96 -17.22
C ASN A 195 -10.12 13.95 -18.24
N CYS A 196 -10.01 12.70 -17.87
CA CYS A 196 -9.37 11.63 -18.63
C CYS A 196 -10.33 10.45 -18.86
N PRO A 197 -10.15 9.65 -19.92
CA PRO A 197 -10.87 8.39 -20.11
C PRO A 197 -10.59 7.42 -18.95
N PHE A 198 -11.52 6.51 -18.71
CA PHE A 198 -11.38 5.47 -17.67
C PHE A 198 -10.07 4.70 -17.73
N ILE A 199 -9.58 4.39 -18.95
CA ILE A 199 -8.32 3.67 -19.14
C ILE A 199 -7.11 4.44 -18.58
N ASP A 200 -7.13 5.77 -18.69
CA ASP A 200 -6.05 6.66 -18.25
C ASP A 200 -6.18 7.09 -16.80
N PHE A 201 -7.32 6.83 -16.16
CA PHE A 201 -7.52 7.09 -14.75
C PHE A 201 -6.71 6.12 -13.91
N GLY A 202 -5.80 6.64 -13.10
CA GLY A 202 -4.92 5.85 -12.25
C GLY A 202 -5.26 5.98 -10.75
N LEU A 203 -5.14 4.88 -10.04
CA LEU A 203 -5.12 4.85 -8.57
C LEU A 203 -3.81 4.20 -8.13
N ASP A 204 -3.22 4.73 -7.08
CA ASP A 204 -2.14 4.11 -6.31
C ASP A 204 -2.77 3.32 -5.17
N ILE A 205 -2.47 2.02 -5.10
CA ILE A 205 -3.07 1.09 -4.14
C ILE A 205 -1.96 0.36 -3.41
N GLU A 206 -2.03 0.39 -2.08
CA GLU A 206 -1.20 -0.46 -1.23
C GLU A 206 -1.99 -1.68 -0.77
N PHE A 207 -1.37 -2.85 -0.81
CA PHE A 207 -1.99 -4.09 -0.36
C PHE A 207 -1.03 -4.97 0.44
N LYS A 208 -1.60 -5.90 1.17
CA LYS A 208 -0.89 -6.95 1.90
C LYS A 208 -1.53 -8.29 1.67
N VAL A 209 -0.72 -9.35 1.78
CA VAL A 209 -1.18 -10.73 1.75
C VAL A 209 -0.82 -11.39 3.08
N ASP A 210 -1.76 -12.09 3.66
CA ASP A 210 -1.61 -12.67 5.00
C ASP A 210 -2.36 -14.00 5.10
N SER A 211 -1.70 -15.00 5.66
CA SER A 211 -2.20 -16.36 5.88
C SER A 211 -2.65 -16.65 7.32
N GLU A 212 -2.82 -15.62 8.16
CA GLU A 212 -3.44 -15.86 9.49
C GLU A 212 -4.78 -16.61 9.38
N VAL A 213 -5.42 -16.48 8.23
CA VAL A 213 -6.61 -17.25 7.86
C VAL A 213 -6.30 -18.01 6.57
N SER A 214 -6.33 -19.33 6.60
CA SER A 214 -6.19 -20.16 5.38
C SER A 214 -7.50 -20.15 4.57
N PRO A 215 -7.48 -19.95 3.25
CA PRO A 215 -6.36 -19.61 2.40
C PRO A 215 -5.81 -18.19 2.65
N ARG A 216 -4.61 -17.89 2.12
CA ARG A 216 -4.03 -16.53 2.11
C ARG A 216 -5.05 -15.54 1.56
N LYS A 217 -5.10 -14.35 2.17
CA LYS A 217 -6.03 -13.29 1.78
C LYS A 217 -5.30 -12.02 1.42
N ILE A 218 -5.83 -11.34 0.41
CA ILE A 218 -5.41 -10.02 0.01
C ILE A 218 -6.19 -8.96 0.80
N TYR A 219 -5.47 -7.98 1.33
CA TYR A 219 -6.02 -6.85 2.08
C TYR A 219 -5.60 -5.55 1.42
N ILE A 220 -6.56 -4.81 0.91
CA ILE A 220 -6.33 -3.45 0.43
C ILE A 220 -6.13 -2.54 1.64
N LYS A 221 -5.01 -1.83 1.67
CA LYS A 221 -4.58 -1.01 2.80
C LYS A 221 -4.83 0.46 2.60
N GLN A 222 -4.58 0.93 1.39
CA GLN A 222 -4.74 2.33 1.02
C GLN A 222 -5.09 2.42 -0.45
N VAL A 223 -5.91 3.39 -0.79
CA VAL A 223 -6.23 3.76 -2.17
C VAL A 223 -6.20 5.28 -2.26
N ARG A 224 -5.50 5.80 -3.27
CA ARG A 224 -5.50 7.24 -3.58
C ARG A 224 -5.41 7.48 -5.08
N PRO A 225 -5.83 8.63 -5.59
CA PRO A 225 -5.57 9.01 -6.96
C PRO A 225 -4.07 8.98 -7.27
N TYR A 226 -3.71 8.45 -8.43
CA TYR A 226 -2.36 8.54 -8.99
C TYR A 226 -2.27 9.82 -9.82
N LEU A 227 -1.45 10.76 -9.35
CA LEU A 227 -1.23 12.07 -9.94
C LEU A 227 -0.10 12.08 -10.97
#